data_aa7a90c4b04bbae8e1f87f7d812c2098
#
_entry.id   aa7a90c4b04bbae8e1f87f7d812c2098
#
_cell.length_a   1.000
_cell.length_b   1.000
_cell.length_c   1.000
_cell.angle_alpha   90.00
_cell.angle_beta   90.00
_cell.angle_gamma   90.00
#
_symmetry.space_group_name_H-M   'P 1'
#
loop_
_entity.id
_entity.type
_entity.pdbx_description
1 polymer ?
#
loop_
_entity_poly.entity_id
_entity_poly.type
_entity_poly.pdbx_seq_one_letter_code
_entity_poly.pdbx_strand_id
1 'polypeptide(L)'
;MKDKELLVAEGVVREYLLPRQSLLSSRPKMRALDGVSLRLGKGESFGIVGESGCGKSTLARTVMGLEPPQNGRILFQGEDLYAISPEKLKSLRRGMQMVFQDPYGSLNPRHTIGRSIAEPLSLQENQTAEVTSTLVGETLEEVGLEASDASKYPHEFSGGQRQRIALARALITRPAMIVADEPVSALDVSVQAQVLNLMLDLRERHQLAYLFISHDLSIVRHMTENVAVMFAGRIVEQGPTQDLFEDPSHPYTRDLLQAVPKPIPGKVRMNRSEPVPFQESDPISENLNGCSYRFRCSEATPICSESPPQLLPLQSHAESKWKSACHASGNQTPTNH
;
A
#
# COMPACT_ATOMS: atom_id res chain seq x y z
N MET A 1 17.97 -12.38 -14.53
CA MET A 1 17.48 -11.27 -13.70
C MET A 1 15.94 -11.24 -13.53
N LYS A 2 15.16 -11.95 -14.37
CA LYS A 2 13.66 -12.01 -14.25
C LYS A 2 13.13 -12.83 -13.07
N ASP A 3 13.92 -13.71 -12.46
CA ASP A 3 13.46 -14.62 -11.38
C ASP A 3 13.34 -13.98 -9.97
N LYS A 4 13.70 -12.71 -9.84
CA LYS A 4 13.63 -12.01 -8.53
C LYS A 4 12.37 -11.16 -8.34
N GLU A 5 11.69 -10.75 -9.41
CA GLU A 5 10.52 -9.88 -9.34
C GLU A 5 9.26 -10.72 -9.09
N LEU A 6 8.56 -10.43 -7.98
CA LEU A 6 7.31 -11.10 -7.62
C LEU A 6 6.10 -10.35 -8.16
N LEU A 7 6.07 -9.02 -7.94
CA LEU A 7 5.03 -8.11 -8.41
C LEU A 7 5.67 -6.98 -9.22
N VAL A 8 5.08 -6.68 -10.38
CA VAL A 8 5.46 -5.55 -11.23
C VAL A 8 4.20 -4.80 -11.65
N ALA A 9 4.12 -3.53 -11.29
CA ALA A 9 3.14 -2.60 -11.83
C ALA A 9 3.86 -1.67 -12.82
N GLU A 10 3.31 -1.48 -14.02
CA GLU A 10 3.91 -0.66 -15.08
C GLU A 10 2.88 0.30 -15.67
N GLY A 11 3.09 1.60 -15.46
CA GLY A 11 2.29 2.68 -16.04
C GLY A 11 0.80 2.61 -15.70
N VAL A 12 0.46 2.17 -14.50
CA VAL A 12 -0.92 1.88 -14.09
C VAL A 12 -1.75 3.15 -13.99
N VAL A 13 -2.85 3.21 -14.76
CA VAL A 13 -3.83 4.29 -14.72
C VAL A 13 -5.18 3.73 -14.31
N ARG A 14 -5.81 4.37 -13.32
CA ARG A 14 -7.16 4.01 -12.86
C ARG A 14 -8.03 5.25 -12.73
N GLU A 15 -9.17 5.26 -13.43
CA GLU A 15 -10.15 6.34 -13.42
C GLU A 15 -11.50 5.85 -12.88
N TYR A 16 -12.17 6.71 -12.13
CA TYR A 16 -13.56 6.50 -11.68
C TYR A 16 -14.45 7.57 -12.28
N LEU A 17 -15.67 7.16 -12.65
CA LEU A 17 -16.72 8.08 -13.08
C LEU A 17 -17.42 8.65 -11.84
N LEU A 18 -17.38 9.96 -11.69
CA LEU A 18 -18.10 10.66 -10.63
C LEU A 18 -19.60 10.82 -10.98
N PRO A 19 -20.46 11.07 -9.99
CA PRO A 19 -21.86 11.41 -10.22
C PRO A 19 -21.98 12.60 -11.18
N ARG A 20 -23.03 12.60 -12.03
CA ARG A 20 -23.32 13.74 -12.90
C ARG A 20 -23.74 14.95 -12.08
N GLN A 21 -23.16 16.10 -12.39
CA GLN A 21 -23.58 17.38 -11.79
C GLN A 21 -24.88 17.92 -12.41
N SER A 22 -25.19 17.54 -13.66
CA SER A 22 -26.41 17.89 -14.39
C SER A 22 -26.81 16.76 -15.33
N LEU A 23 -28.10 16.66 -15.68
CA LEU A 23 -28.63 15.65 -16.61
C LEU A 23 -27.99 15.74 -18.01
N LEU A 24 -27.55 16.93 -18.40
CA LEU A 24 -26.97 17.20 -19.73
C LEU A 24 -25.43 17.21 -19.73
N SER A 25 -24.77 17.12 -18.56
CA SER A 25 -23.31 17.11 -18.50
C SER A 25 -22.74 15.69 -18.67
N SER A 26 -21.54 15.59 -19.26
CA SER A 26 -20.73 14.39 -19.21
C SER A 26 -20.37 14.08 -17.75
N ARG A 27 -20.20 12.79 -17.40
CA ARG A 27 -19.73 12.42 -16.06
C ARG A 27 -18.27 12.85 -15.88
N PRO A 28 -17.95 13.63 -14.86
CA PRO A 28 -16.55 13.94 -14.55
C PRO A 28 -15.80 12.63 -14.25
N LYS A 29 -14.52 12.60 -14.62
CA LYS A 29 -13.63 11.48 -14.32
C LYS A 29 -12.65 11.91 -13.23
N MET A 30 -12.48 11.08 -12.23
CA MET A 30 -11.44 11.22 -11.22
C MET A 30 -10.35 10.18 -11.50
N ARG A 31 -9.13 10.64 -11.72
CA ARG A 31 -7.98 9.77 -11.94
C ARG A 31 -7.35 9.44 -10.60
N ALA A 32 -7.64 8.24 -10.08
CA ALA A 32 -7.14 7.77 -8.80
C ALA A 32 -5.70 7.22 -8.88
N LEU A 33 -5.29 6.68 -10.05
CA LEU A 33 -3.90 6.30 -10.35
C LEU A 33 -3.54 6.89 -11.72
N ASP A 34 -2.35 7.49 -11.80
CA ASP A 34 -1.88 8.18 -12.98
C ASP A 34 -0.41 7.82 -13.30
N GLY A 35 -0.24 6.71 -14.03
CA GLY A 35 1.06 6.23 -14.47
C GLY A 35 1.91 5.58 -13.37
N VAL A 36 1.30 4.97 -12.36
CA VAL A 36 2.01 4.35 -11.23
C VAL A 36 2.83 3.15 -11.69
N SER A 37 4.11 3.15 -11.32
CA SER A 37 5.04 2.04 -11.61
C SER A 37 5.84 1.66 -10.36
N LEU A 38 5.81 0.38 -9.99
CA LEU A 38 6.59 -0.16 -8.87
C LEU A 38 6.99 -1.61 -9.13
N ARG A 39 7.98 -2.09 -8.38
CA ARG A 39 8.46 -3.47 -8.41
C ARG A 39 8.70 -3.96 -7.01
N LEU A 40 8.27 -5.19 -6.73
CA LEU A 40 8.44 -5.86 -5.45
C LEU A 40 9.07 -7.23 -5.69
N GLY A 41 10.18 -7.50 -5.02
CA GLY A 41 10.88 -8.78 -5.06
C GLY A 41 10.28 -9.83 -4.12
N LYS A 42 10.71 -11.08 -4.28
CA LYS A 42 10.36 -12.15 -3.34
C LYS A 42 11.00 -11.89 -1.97
N GLY A 43 10.21 -12.05 -0.90
CA GLY A 43 10.67 -11.82 0.47
C GLY A 43 10.98 -10.35 0.81
N GLU A 44 10.78 -9.42 -0.12
CA GLU A 44 11.00 -7.98 0.05
C GLU A 44 9.77 -7.31 0.67
N SER A 45 9.98 -6.23 1.44
CA SER A 45 8.90 -5.35 1.88
C SER A 45 9.01 -3.99 1.21
N PHE A 46 7.87 -3.51 0.67
CA PHE A 46 7.76 -2.27 -0.06
C PHE A 46 6.64 -1.41 0.54
N GLY A 47 6.97 -0.19 0.94
CA GLY A 47 6.04 0.76 1.54
C GLY A 47 5.36 1.65 0.50
N ILE A 48 4.08 1.93 0.71
CA ILE A 48 3.34 2.99 0.00
C ILE A 48 2.83 3.97 1.04
N VAL A 49 3.27 5.22 0.95
CA VAL A 49 2.86 6.29 1.87
C VAL A 49 2.25 7.48 1.13
N GLY A 50 1.48 8.29 1.82
CA GLY A 50 0.86 9.51 1.28
C GLY A 50 -0.42 9.87 2.04
N GLU A 51 -0.94 11.06 1.78
CA GLU A 51 -2.19 11.55 2.40
C GLU A 51 -3.40 10.67 2.08
N SER A 52 -4.48 10.78 2.87
CA SER A 52 -5.74 10.11 2.58
C SER A 52 -6.26 10.56 1.21
N GLY A 53 -6.83 9.61 0.44
CA GLY A 53 -7.37 9.90 -0.90
C GLY A 53 -6.33 10.00 -2.03
N CYS A 54 -5.01 9.85 -1.79
CA CYS A 54 -3.99 9.94 -2.85
C CYS A 54 -3.92 8.72 -3.79
N GLY A 55 -4.75 7.66 -3.57
CA GLY A 55 -4.84 6.50 -4.46
C GLY A 55 -4.27 5.19 -3.91
N LYS A 56 -3.76 5.12 -2.68
CA LYS A 56 -3.12 3.92 -2.09
C LYS A 56 -4.01 2.68 -2.10
N SER A 57 -5.24 2.78 -1.57
CA SER A 57 -6.16 1.64 -1.53
C SER A 57 -6.67 1.26 -2.94
N THR A 58 -6.74 2.21 -3.88
CA THR A 58 -6.98 1.88 -5.30
C THR A 58 -5.84 1.07 -5.88
N LEU A 59 -4.59 1.45 -5.58
CA LEU A 59 -3.41 0.67 -5.99
C LEU A 59 -3.44 -0.73 -5.39
N ALA A 60 -3.75 -0.86 -4.07
CA ALA A 60 -3.92 -2.16 -3.42
C ALA A 60 -4.91 -3.06 -4.15
N ARG A 61 -6.12 -2.56 -4.46
CA ARG A 61 -7.15 -3.33 -5.17
C ARG A 61 -6.72 -3.69 -6.59
N THR A 62 -6.01 -2.78 -7.28
CA THR A 62 -5.54 -3.03 -8.64
C THR A 62 -4.45 -4.11 -8.65
N VAL A 63 -3.48 -4.08 -7.73
CA VAL A 63 -2.43 -5.11 -7.66
C VAL A 63 -2.95 -6.48 -7.19
N MET A 64 -4.06 -6.50 -6.45
CA MET A 64 -4.77 -7.74 -6.07
C MET A 64 -5.63 -8.33 -7.20
N GLY A 65 -5.65 -7.71 -8.38
CA GLY A 65 -6.49 -8.16 -9.51
C GLY A 65 -7.99 -7.95 -9.27
N LEU A 66 -8.39 -7.05 -8.34
CA LEU A 66 -9.80 -6.78 -8.00
C LEU A 66 -10.42 -5.71 -8.89
N GLU A 67 -9.62 -4.73 -9.32
CA GLU A 67 -10.06 -3.62 -10.14
C GLU A 67 -9.14 -3.44 -11.35
N PRO A 68 -9.61 -3.64 -12.58
CA PRO A 68 -8.77 -3.53 -13.76
C PRO A 68 -8.32 -2.08 -14.00
N PRO A 69 -7.05 -1.85 -14.36
CA PRO A 69 -6.59 -0.55 -14.80
C PRO A 69 -7.15 -0.20 -16.19
N GLN A 70 -7.26 1.10 -16.51
CA GLN A 70 -7.58 1.55 -17.87
C GLN A 70 -6.36 1.49 -18.79
N ASN A 71 -5.15 1.73 -18.24
CA ASN A 71 -3.88 1.62 -18.93
C ASN A 71 -2.84 1.01 -18.01
N GLY A 72 -1.75 0.52 -18.61
CA GLY A 72 -0.70 -0.17 -17.90
C GLY A 72 -1.01 -1.64 -17.66
N ARG A 73 -0.15 -2.31 -16.89
CA ARG A 73 -0.30 -3.73 -16.56
C ARG A 73 0.20 -4.07 -15.17
N ILE A 74 -0.33 -5.17 -14.63
CA ILE A 74 0.10 -5.74 -13.35
C ILE A 74 0.56 -7.17 -13.60
N LEU A 75 1.84 -7.43 -13.36
CA LEU A 75 2.40 -8.76 -13.45
C LEU A 75 2.61 -9.32 -12.05
N PHE A 76 2.10 -10.52 -11.79
CA PHE A 76 2.41 -11.28 -10.58
C PHE A 76 3.02 -12.62 -11.00
N GLN A 77 4.22 -12.92 -10.49
CA GLN A 77 5.00 -14.10 -10.90
C GLN A 77 5.21 -14.18 -12.44
N GLY A 78 5.31 -13.01 -13.09
CA GLY A 78 5.48 -12.88 -14.54
C GLY A 78 4.21 -12.97 -15.38
N GLU A 79 3.05 -13.21 -14.78
CA GLU A 79 1.75 -13.32 -15.46
C GLU A 79 0.94 -12.02 -15.31
N ASP A 80 0.41 -11.51 -16.41
CA ASP A 80 -0.44 -10.31 -16.40
C ASP A 80 -1.83 -10.66 -15.86
N LEU A 81 -2.15 -10.12 -14.66
CA LEU A 81 -3.38 -10.45 -13.92
C LEU A 81 -4.67 -10.15 -14.69
N TYR A 82 -4.62 -9.26 -15.67
CA TYR A 82 -5.79 -8.81 -16.43
C TYR A 82 -5.84 -9.35 -17.86
N ALA A 83 -4.80 -10.10 -18.28
CA ALA A 83 -4.73 -10.74 -19.59
C ALA A 83 -4.91 -12.27 -19.53
N ILE A 84 -4.89 -12.87 -18.33
CA ILE A 84 -5.05 -14.32 -18.11
C ILE A 84 -6.51 -14.73 -17.96
N SER A 85 -6.79 -16.06 -18.07
CA SER A 85 -8.13 -16.59 -17.85
C SER A 85 -8.58 -16.44 -16.39
N PRO A 86 -9.92 -16.39 -16.13
CA PRO A 86 -10.45 -16.31 -14.76
C PRO A 86 -9.98 -17.45 -13.85
N GLU A 87 -9.83 -18.68 -14.39
CA GLU A 87 -9.36 -19.85 -13.64
C GLU A 87 -7.90 -19.68 -13.21
N LYS A 88 -7.04 -19.21 -14.13
CA LYS A 88 -5.65 -18.91 -13.82
C LYS A 88 -5.52 -17.77 -12.82
N LEU A 89 -6.32 -16.71 -12.96
CA LEU A 89 -6.38 -15.61 -11.99
C LEU A 89 -6.80 -16.11 -10.59
N LYS A 90 -7.82 -16.98 -10.51
CA LYS A 90 -8.24 -17.61 -9.26
C LYS A 90 -7.11 -18.41 -8.60
N SER A 91 -6.33 -19.13 -9.40
CA SER A 91 -5.15 -19.86 -8.91
C SER A 91 -4.06 -18.93 -8.40
N LEU A 92 -3.73 -17.86 -9.15
CA LEU A 92 -2.69 -16.89 -8.75
C LEU A 92 -3.07 -16.09 -7.49
N ARG A 93 -4.36 -15.78 -7.30
CA ARG A 93 -4.85 -15.08 -6.09
C ARG A 93 -4.62 -15.85 -4.80
N ARG A 94 -4.39 -17.17 -4.84
CA ARG A 94 -3.98 -17.94 -3.65
C ARG A 94 -2.60 -17.51 -3.16
N GLY A 95 -1.71 -17.13 -4.10
CA GLY A 95 -0.38 -16.60 -3.81
C GLY A 95 -0.35 -15.14 -3.37
N MET A 96 -1.51 -14.45 -3.41
CA MET A 96 -1.67 -13.05 -3.00
C MET A 96 -2.81 -12.94 -2.00
N GLN A 97 -2.55 -12.41 -0.83
CA GLN A 97 -3.58 -12.20 0.19
C GLN A 97 -3.61 -10.76 0.63
N MET A 98 -4.71 -10.32 1.23
CA MET A 98 -4.88 -8.94 1.69
C MET A 98 -5.30 -8.92 3.16
N VAL A 99 -4.65 -8.03 3.92
CA VAL A 99 -5.04 -7.67 5.28
C VAL A 99 -5.59 -6.25 5.24
N PHE A 100 -6.84 -6.09 5.67
CA PHE A 100 -7.57 -4.82 5.61
C PHE A 100 -7.39 -3.99 6.88
N GLN A 101 -7.67 -2.70 6.74
CA GLN A 101 -7.58 -1.69 7.79
C GLN A 101 -8.49 -1.99 8.99
N ASP A 102 -9.71 -2.46 8.76
CA ASP A 102 -10.70 -2.73 9.81
C ASP A 102 -10.79 -4.23 10.13
N PRO A 103 -10.22 -4.68 11.25
CA PRO A 103 -10.31 -6.07 11.67
C PRO A 103 -11.73 -6.47 12.08
N TYR A 104 -12.60 -5.51 12.44
CA TYR A 104 -14.00 -5.78 12.79
C TYR A 104 -14.83 -6.07 11.53
N GLY A 105 -14.72 -5.21 10.51
CA GLY A 105 -15.44 -5.38 9.24
C GLY A 105 -14.90 -6.54 8.39
N SER A 106 -13.67 -6.99 8.64
CA SER A 106 -13.05 -8.07 7.86
C SER A 106 -13.48 -9.47 8.27
N LEU A 107 -14.06 -9.67 9.46
CA LEU A 107 -14.50 -10.96 9.99
C LEU A 107 -16.02 -11.01 10.10
N ASN A 108 -16.65 -12.07 9.55
CA ASN A 108 -18.07 -12.27 9.71
C ASN A 108 -18.40 -12.65 11.16
N PRO A 109 -19.17 -11.82 11.91
CA PRO A 109 -19.46 -12.07 13.34
C PRO A 109 -20.28 -13.34 13.61
N ARG A 110 -20.88 -13.92 12.58
CA ARG A 110 -21.67 -15.16 12.67
C ARG A 110 -20.87 -16.42 12.40
N HIS A 111 -19.61 -16.30 11.96
CA HIS A 111 -18.72 -17.42 11.73
C HIS A 111 -17.77 -17.59 12.92
N THR A 112 -17.45 -18.82 13.23
CA THR A 112 -16.33 -19.10 14.15
C THR A 112 -15.00 -18.68 13.52
N ILE A 113 -13.99 -18.49 14.37
CA ILE A 113 -12.65 -18.11 13.93
C ILE A 113 -12.09 -19.16 12.97
N GLY A 114 -12.22 -20.45 13.31
CA GLY A 114 -11.75 -21.53 12.45
C GLY A 114 -12.39 -21.50 11.05
N ARG A 115 -13.71 -21.23 10.98
CA ARG A 115 -14.40 -21.07 9.69
C ARG A 115 -13.89 -19.88 8.91
N SER A 116 -13.65 -18.73 9.59
CA SER A 116 -13.17 -17.51 8.96
C SER A 116 -11.74 -17.67 8.41
N ILE A 117 -10.87 -18.36 9.15
CA ILE A 117 -9.49 -18.66 8.72
C ILE A 117 -9.48 -19.66 7.57
N ALA A 118 -10.35 -20.67 7.60
CA ALA A 118 -10.42 -21.70 6.56
C ALA A 118 -11.06 -21.23 5.25
N GLU A 119 -11.74 -20.06 5.23
CA GLU A 119 -12.46 -19.55 4.06
C GLU A 119 -11.61 -19.51 2.77
N PRO A 120 -10.36 -19.02 2.76
CA PRO A 120 -9.53 -19.04 1.56
C PRO A 120 -9.17 -20.45 1.05
N LEU A 121 -9.19 -21.45 1.92
CA LEU A 121 -8.94 -22.86 1.54
C LEU A 121 -10.14 -23.48 0.82
N SER A 122 -11.36 -22.95 0.98
CA SER A 122 -12.57 -23.46 0.30
C SER A 122 -12.48 -23.40 -1.24
N LEU A 123 -11.53 -22.65 -1.75
CA LEU A 123 -11.21 -22.56 -3.18
C LEU A 123 -10.23 -23.67 -3.65
N GLN A 124 -9.74 -24.51 -2.73
CA GLN A 124 -8.86 -25.64 -3.03
C GLN A 124 -9.70 -26.92 -3.17
N GLU A 125 -9.52 -27.64 -4.27
CA GLU A 125 -10.14 -28.95 -4.47
C GLU A 125 -9.40 -29.97 -3.59
N ASN A 126 -10.17 -30.92 -2.98
CA ASN A 126 -9.66 -32.10 -2.26
C ASN A 126 -9.06 -31.87 -0.85
N GLN A 127 -9.43 -30.84 -0.11
CA GLN A 127 -9.08 -30.78 1.32
C GLN A 127 -10.13 -31.47 2.18
N THR A 128 -9.69 -32.42 3.03
CA THR A 128 -10.56 -33.02 4.03
C THR A 128 -10.79 -32.08 5.22
N ALA A 129 -11.89 -32.25 5.95
CA ALA A 129 -12.19 -31.45 7.13
C ALA A 129 -11.09 -31.56 8.20
N GLU A 130 -10.49 -32.75 8.35
CA GLU A 130 -9.40 -33.00 9.31
C GLU A 130 -8.14 -32.22 8.95
N VAL A 131 -7.69 -32.24 7.69
CA VAL A 131 -6.54 -31.48 7.21
C VAL A 131 -6.77 -29.99 7.39
N THR A 132 -7.97 -29.50 7.06
CA THR A 132 -8.34 -28.09 7.25
C THR A 132 -8.28 -27.69 8.73
N SER A 133 -8.81 -28.53 9.63
CA SER A 133 -8.79 -28.27 11.07
C SER A 133 -7.36 -28.20 11.63
N THR A 134 -6.48 -29.11 11.20
CA THR A 134 -5.07 -29.12 11.59
C THR A 134 -4.37 -27.84 11.12
N LEU A 135 -4.52 -27.47 9.84
CA LEU A 135 -3.94 -26.24 9.28
C LEU A 135 -4.42 -24.98 9.99
N VAL A 136 -5.71 -24.91 10.36
CA VAL A 136 -6.27 -23.80 11.13
C VAL A 136 -5.60 -23.70 12.49
N GLY A 137 -5.46 -24.83 13.22
CA GLY A 137 -4.80 -24.87 14.52
C GLY A 137 -3.34 -24.41 14.45
N GLU A 138 -2.55 -24.96 13.54
CA GLU A 138 -1.15 -24.57 13.30
C GLU A 138 -1.03 -23.08 12.96
N THR A 139 -1.93 -22.57 12.10
CA THR A 139 -1.89 -21.17 11.68
C THR A 139 -2.27 -20.21 12.83
N LEU A 140 -3.20 -20.62 13.73
CA LEU A 140 -3.50 -19.88 14.94
C LEU A 140 -2.30 -19.81 15.87
N GLU A 141 -1.58 -20.91 16.07
CA GLU A 141 -0.36 -20.95 16.89
C GLU A 141 0.75 -20.07 16.30
N GLU A 142 0.89 -20.03 14.97
CA GLU A 142 1.86 -19.17 14.28
C GLU A 142 1.62 -17.66 14.56
N VAL A 143 0.38 -17.25 14.76
CA VAL A 143 0.05 -15.85 15.11
C VAL A 143 -0.06 -15.62 16.62
N GLY A 144 0.34 -16.60 17.45
CA GLY A 144 0.36 -16.52 18.91
C GLY A 144 -1.03 -16.59 19.55
N LEU A 145 -1.92 -17.39 18.98
CA LEU A 145 -3.23 -17.78 19.52
C LEU A 145 -3.25 -19.28 19.80
N GLU A 146 -4.25 -19.77 20.50
CA GLU A 146 -4.39 -21.21 20.77
C GLU A 146 -5.20 -21.89 19.67
N ALA A 147 -4.88 -23.17 19.33
CA ALA A 147 -5.67 -23.95 18.39
C ALA A 147 -7.13 -24.08 18.82
N SER A 148 -7.40 -24.11 20.14
CA SER A 148 -8.75 -24.14 20.73
C SER A 148 -9.60 -22.91 20.40
N ASP A 149 -8.97 -21.78 20.07
CA ASP A 149 -9.63 -20.53 19.70
C ASP A 149 -10.42 -20.66 18.38
N ALA A 150 -10.16 -21.67 17.59
CA ALA A 150 -10.90 -21.96 16.35
C ALA A 150 -12.42 -22.07 16.54
N SER A 151 -12.87 -22.53 17.72
CA SER A 151 -14.29 -22.68 18.04
C SER A 151 -15.00 -21.41 18.50
N LYS A 152 -14.24 -20.38 18.87
CA LYS A 152 -14.75 -19.10 19.38
C LYS A 152 -15.21 -18.18 18.25
N TYR A 153 -15.93 -17.10 18.62
CA TYR A 153 -16.45 -16.09 17.69
C TYR A 153 -15.64 -14.79 17.77
N PRO A 154 -15.65 -13.95 16.72
CA PRO A 154 -14.88 -12.70 16.70
C PRO A 154 -15.10 -11.76 17.89
N HIS A 155 -16.32 -11.71 18.43
CA HIS A 155 -16.65 -10.82 19.56
C HIS A 155 -15.98 -11.23 20.89
N GLU A 156 -15.43 -12.43 20.98
CA GLU A 156 -14.72 -12.94 22.18
C GLU A 156 -13.24 -12.49 22.21
N PHE A 157 -12.76 -11.75 21.18
CA PHE A 157 -11.37 -11.34 21.02
C PHE A 157 -11.20 -9.83 21.08
N SER A 158 -10.03 -9.40 21.61
CA SER A 158 -9.59 -8.00 21.55
C SER A 158 -9.28 -7.56 20.12
N GLY A 159 -9.13 -6.25 19.88
CA GLY A 159 -8.77 -5.71 18.56
C GLY A 159 -7.46 -6.29 18.00
N GLY A 160 -6.43 -6.37 18.83
CA GLY A 160 -5.14 -6.95 18.43
C GLY A 160 -5.22 -8.45 18.13
N GLN A 161 -6.00 -9.20 18.90
CA GLN A 161 -6.24 -10.61 18.62
C GLN A 161 -7.03 -10.80 17.31
N ARG A 162 -8.02 -9.97 17.01
CA ARG A 162 -8.74 -9.99 15.72
C ARG A 162 -7.81 -9.67 14.55
N GLN A 163 -6.85 -8.76 14.73
CA GLN A 163 -5.85 -8.48 13.72
C GLN A 163 -4.93 -9.69 13.48
N ARG A 164 -4.53 -10.40 14.53
CA ARG A 164 -3.79 -11.66 14.40
C ARG A 164 -4.61 -12.74 13.68
N ILE A 165 -5.92 -12.81 13.92
CA ILE A 165 -6.84 -13.70 13.18
C ILE A 165 -6.93 -13.31 11.70
N ALA A 166 -6.98 -12.01 11.37
CA ALA A 166 -6.95 -11.55 9.99
C ALA A 166 -5.61 -11.91 9.28
N LEU A 167 -4.49 -11.83 10.01
CA LEU A 167 -3.20 -12.31 9.53
C LEU A 167 -3.20 -13.84 9.33
N ALA A 168 -3.76 -14.61 10.26
CA ALA A 168 -3.89 -16.07 10.13
C ALA A 168 -4.71 -16.44 8.89
N ARG A 169 -5.83 -15.75 8.65
CA ARG A 169 -6.65 -15.95 7.44
C ARG A 169 -5.86 -15.68 6.15
N ALA A 170 -5.01 -14.67 6.15
CA ALA A 170 -4.16 -14.37 5.00
C ALA A 170 -3.03 -15.41 4.85
N LEU A 171 -2.49 -15.91 5.95
CA LEU A 171 -1.34 -16.82 5.98
C LEU A 171 -1.68 -18.27 5.61
N ILE A 172 -2.92 -18.70 5.88
CA ILE A 172 -3.31 -20.14 5.75
C ILE A 172 -3.08 -20.72 4.35
N THR A 173 -3.14 -19.91 3.30
CA THR A 173 -2.85 -20.32 1.92
C THR A 173 -1.36 -20.38 1.59
N ARG A 174 -0.47 -20.04 2.55
CA ARG A 174 0.97 -19.89 2.35
C ARG A 174 1.28 -18.97 1.14
N PRO A 175 0.80 -17.72 1.15
CA PRO A 175 0.95 -16.83 0.01
C PRO A 175 2.40 -16.41 -0.19
N ALA A 176 2.75 -16.03 -1.43
CA ALA A 176 4.04 -15.41 -1.72
C ALA A 176 4.05 -13.91 -1.36
N MET A 177 2.86 -13.26 -1.33
CA MET A 177 2.72 -11.83 -1.05
C MET A 177 1.47 -11.54 -0.20
N ILE A 178 1.63 -10.61 0.72
CA ILE A 178 0.51 -10.01 1.47
C ILE A 178 0.49 -8.51 1.20
N VAL A 179 -0.66 -8.00 0.75
CA VAL A 179 -0.95 -6.56 0.71
C VAL A 179 -1.56 -6.17 2.05
N ALA A 180 -0.86 -5.35 2.81
CA ALA A 180 -1.29 -4.87 4.12
C ALA A 180 -1.75 -3.41 4.00
N ASP A 181 -3.06 -3.17 3.92
CA ASP A 181 -3.66 -1.84 3.79
C ASP A 181 -4.02 -1.32 5.20
N GLU A 182 -3.16 -0.46 5.74
CA GLU A 182 -3.26 0.14 7.08
C GLU A 182 -3.51 -0.89 8.21
N PRO A 183 -2.72 -1.97 8.29
CA PRO A 183 -3.07 -3.15 9.08
C PRO A 183 -3.13 -2.94 10.60
N VAL A 184 -2.68 -1.80 11.11
CA VAL A 184 -2.64 -1.51 12.56
C VAL A 184 -3.23 -0.17 12.94
N SER A 185 -3.81 0.58 12.00
CA SER A 185 -4.29 1.97 12.23
C SER A 185 -5.41 2.08 13.28
N ALA A 186 -6.20 1.02 13.46
CA ALA A 186 -7.31 0.97 14.42
C ALA A 186 -6.91 0.44 15.82
N LEU A 187 -5.61 0.17 16.05
CA LEU A 187 -5.10 -0.42 17.30
C LEU A 187 -4.36 0.63 18.15
N ASP A 188 -4.31 0.40 19.46
CA ASP A 188 -3.44 1.18 20.35
C ASP A 188 -1.96 0.92 20.09
N VAL A 189 -1.09 1.87 20.46
CA VAL A 189 0.35 1.86 20.11
C VAL A 189 1.07 0.61 20.60
N SER A 190 0.72 0.09 21.78
CA SER A 190 1.38 -1.08 22.37
C SER A 190 1.02 -2.36 21.61
N VAL A 191 -0.23 -2.49 21.18
CA VAL A 191 -0.72 -3.61 20.40
C VAL A 191 -0.23 -3.51 18.95
N GLN A 192 -0.15 -2.29 18.38
CA GLN A 192 0.48 -2.07 17.06
C GLN A 192 1.87 -2.68 17.00
N ALA A 193 2.74 -2.36 17.98
CA ALA A 193 4.11 -2.87 18.01
C ALA A 193 4.16 -4.41 18.02
N GLN A 194 3.28 -5.05 18.79
CA GLN A 194 3.20 -6.53 18.84
C GLN A 194 2.79 -7.14 17.50
N VAL A 195 1.80 -6.55 16.80
CA VAL A 195 1.33 -7.03 15.49
C VAL A 195 2.40 -6.81 14.43
N LEU A 196 3.09 -5.66 14.43
CA LEU A 196 4.16 -5.36 13.48
C LEU A 196 5.35 -6.32 13.65
N ASN A 197 5.77 -6.60 14.88
CA ASN A 197 6.83 -7.58 15.15
C ASN A 197 6.42 -8.98 14.68
N LEU A 198 5.17 -9.40 14.95
CA LEU A 198 4.64 -10.65 14.42
C LEU A 198 4.70 -10.69 12.88
N MET A 199 4.35 -9.59 12.18
CA MET A 199 4.43 -9.53 10.71
C MET A 199 5.87 -9.68 10.22
N LEU A 200 6.86 -9.09 10.91
CA LEU A 200 8.27 -9.25 10.58
C LEU A 200 8.72 -10.71 10.78
N ASP A 201 8.38 -11.34 11.90
CA ASP A 201 8.68 -12.75 12.17
C ASP A 201 8.07 -13.68 11.10
N LEU A 202 6.82 -13.46 10.73
CA LEU A 202 6.13 -14.22 9.68
C LEU A 202 6.80 -14.02 8.31
N ARG A 203 7.25 -12.80 8.00
CA ARG A 203 7.99 -12.51 6.78
C ARG A 203 9.27 -13.34 6.69
N GLU A 204 10.06 -13.37 7.74
CA GLU A 204 11.31 -14.13 7.78
C GLU A 204 11.06 -15.65 7.68
N ARG A 205 10.12 -16.17 8.46
CA ARG A 205 9.82 -17.62 8.49
C ARG A 205 9.28 -18.15 7.16
N HIS A 206 8.42 -17.38 6.48
CA HIS A 206 7.74 -17.81 5.27
C HIS A 206 8.27 -17.18 3.99
N GLN A 207 9.31 -16.34 4.08
CA GLN A 207 9.86 -15.59 2.94
C GLN A 207 8.77 -14.78 2.22
N LEU A 208 7.86 -14.18 3.00
CA LEU A 208 6.74 -13.39 2.51
C LEU A 208 7.22 -12.06 1.93
N ALA A 209 6.65 -11.66 0.81
CA ALA A 209 6.75 -10.28 0.38
C ALA A 209 5.58 -9.46 0.94
N TYR A 210 5.86 -8.22 1.40
CA TYR A 210 4.82 -7.29 1.84
C TYR A 210 4.73 -6.08 0.91
N LEU A 211 3.53 -5.77 0.42
CA LEU A 211 3.18 -4.43 -0.03
C LEU A 211 2.46 -3.74 1.12
N PHE A 212 3.17 -2.87 1.83
CA PHE A 212 2.72 -2.26 3.07
C PHE A 212 2.21 -0.83 2.82
N ILE A 213 0.93 -0.59 3.04
CA ILE A 213 0.29 0.70 2.84
C ILE A 213 0.00 1.31 4.21
N SER A 214 0.48 2.53 4.45
CA SER A 214 0.23 3.26 5.68
C SER A 214 0.31 4.77 5.45
N HIS A 215 -0.40 5.52 6.29
CA HIS A 215 -0.19 6.95 6.45
C HIS A 215 0.81 7.26 7.58
N ASP A 216 1.16 6.28 8.42
CA ASP A 216 2.17 6.41 9.46
C ASP A 216 3.57 6.08 8.92
N LEU A 217 4.36 7.12 8.73
CA LEU A 217 5.73 7.02 8.21
C LEU A 217 6.68 6.28 9.16
N SER A 218 6.44 6.35 10.48
CA SER A 218 7.28 5.67 11.46
C SER A 218 7.15 4.15 11.33
N ILE A 219 5.93 3.68 11.09
CA ILE A 219 5.63 2.27 10.84
C ILE A 219 6.30 1.82 9.54
N VAL A 220 6.14 2.59 8.45
CA VAL A 220 6.74 2.25 7.15
C VAL A 220 8.26 2.19 7.24
N ARG A 221 8.89 3.15 7.94
CA ARG A 221 10.34 3.14 8.17
C ARG A 221 10.83 1.85 8.86
N HIS A 222 10.01 1.31 9.77
CA HIS A 222 10.34 0.07 10.49
C HIS A 222 10.11 -1.19 9.68
N MET A 223 9.07 -1.20 8.83
CA MET A 223 8.55 -2.40 8.17
C MET A 223 9.12 -2.63 6.77
N THR A 224 9.73 -1.62 6.12
CA THR A 224 10.00 -1.71 4.68
C THR A 224 11.43 -1.33 4.30
N GLU A 225 11.99 -2.06 3.31
CA GLU A 225 13.31 -1.75 2.73
C GLU A 225 13.24 -0.65 1.68
N ASN A 226 12.14 -0.61 0.91
CA ASN A 226 11.90 0.40 -0.11
C ASN A 226 10.53 1.04 0.11
N VAL A 227 10.41 2.31 -0.29
CA VAL A 227 9.17 3.07 -0.13
C VAL A 227 8.89 3.92 -1.37
N ALA A 228 7.62 4.07 -1.70
CA ALA A 228 7.13 5.06 -2.65
C ALA A 228 6.16 6.04 -1.96
N VAL A 229 6.37 7.31 -2.20
CA VAL A 229 5.52 8.40 -1.73
C VAL A 229 4.53 8.75 -2.83
N MET A 230 3.24 8.65 -2.53
CA MET A 230 2.14 8.94 -3.46
C MET A 230 1.48 10.28 -3.14
N PHE A 231 1.25 11.08 -4.18
CA PHE A 231 0.47 12.30 -4.14
C PHE A 231 -0.42 12.39 -5.39
N ALA A 232 -1.71 12.64 -5.20
CA ALA A 232 -2.69 12.83 -6.28
C ALA A 232 -2.62 11.76 -7.39
N GLY A 233 -2.57 10.49 -7.01
CA GLY A 233 -2.54 9.34 -7.93
C GLY A 233 -1.18 9.02 -8.54
N ARG A 234 -0.13 9.78 -8.25
CA ARG A 234 1.22 9.61 -8.80
C ARG A 234 2.24 9.25 -7.73
N ILE A 235 3.28 8.50 -8.09
CA ILE A 235 4.48 8.37 -7.25
C ILE A 235 5.33 9.61 -7.50
N VAL A 236 5.57 10.37 -6.42
CA VAL A 236 6.37 11.61 -6.47
C VAL A 236 7.82 11.38 -6.05
N GLU A 237 8.05 10.37 -5.21
CA GLU A 237 9.38 9.94 -4.80
C GLU A 237 9.38 8.45 -4.48
N GLN A 238 10.47 7.73 -4.81
CA GLN A 238 10.61 6.30 -4.56
C GLN A 238 12.08 5.95 -4.38
N GLY A 239 12.39 5.14 -3.37
CA GLY A 239 13.76 4.70 -3.12
C GLY A 239 13.90 3.84 -1.87
N PRO A 240 15.15 3.54 -1.47
CA PRO A 240 15.44 2.90 -0.20
C PRO A 240 14.83 3.70 0.95
N THR A 241 14.17 3.00 1.86
CA THR A 241 13.41 3.66 2.93
C THR A 241 14.31 4.54 3.80
N GLN A 242 15.48 4.03 4.18
CA GLN A 242 16.40 4.78 5.05
C GLN A 242 16.86 6.08 4.39
N ASP A 243 17.33 6.02 3.15
CA ASP A 243 17.86 7.17 2.41
C ASP A 243 16.78 8.24 2.24
N LEU A 244 15.58 7.82 1.82
CA LEU A 244 14.46 8.74 1.59
C LEU A 244 14.00 9.44 2.88
N PHE A 245 14.08 8.76 4.04
CA PHE A 245 13.72 9.36 5.32
C PHE A 245 14.81 10.28 5.89
N GLU A 246 16.07 10.07 5.53
CA GLU A 246 17.20 10.91 5.99
C GLU A 246 17.35 12.18 5.16
N ASP A 247 17.23 12.09 3.83
CA ASP A 247 17.43 13.22 2.90
C ASP A 247 16.39 13.25 1.78
N PRO A 248 15.08 13.50 2.07
CA PRO A 248 14.01 13.50 1.08
C PRO A 248 14.23 14.54 -0.01
N SER A 249 14.14 14.11 -1.28
CA SER A 249 14.38 14.95 -2.45
C SER A 249 13.15 15.78 -2.85
N HIS A 250 11.94 15.21 -2.75
CA HIS A 250 10.71 15.88 -3.15
C HIS A 250 10.17 16.78 -2.03
N PRO A 251 9.76 18.05 -2.31
CA PRO A 251 9.20 18.95 -1.29
C PRO A 251 8.02 18.36 -0.50
N TYR A 252 7.10 17.66 -1.16
CA TYR A 252 6.01 16.97 -0.48
C TYR A 252 6.48 15.91 0.53
N THR A 253 7.52 15.15 0.19
CA THR A 253 8.09 14.16 1.11
C THR A 253 8.69 14.83 2.34
N ARG A 254 9.35 15.97 2.16
CA ARG A 254 9.89 16.79 3.27
C ARG A 254 8.76 17.27 4.19
N ASP A 255 7.69 17.81 3.61
CA ASP A 255 6.54 18.30 4.38
C ASP A 255 5.84 17.17 5.13
N LEU A 256 5.69 16.01 4.47
CA LEU A 256 5.10 14.82 5.07
C LEU A 256 5.92 14.32 6.27
N LEU A 257 7.26 14.26 6.14
CA LEU A 257 8.17 13.85 7.22
C LEU A 257 8.25 14.87 8.36
N GLN A 258 8.14 16.17 8.07
CA GLN A 258 8.11 17.23 9.08
C GLN A 258 6.82 17.22 9.90
N ALA A 259 5.70 16.75 9.33
CA ALA A 259 4.43 16.62 10.02
C ALA A 259 4.44 15.51 11.09
N VAL A 260 5.37 14.55 11.01
CA VAL A 260 5.53 13.49 12.03
C VAL A 260 6.02 14.11 13.34
N PRO A 261 5.29 13.95 14.46
CA PRO A 261 5.71 14.48 15.76
C PRO A 261 7.01 13.79 16.22
N LYS A 262 8.10 14.54 16.30
CA LYS A 262 9.32 14.04 16.95
C LYS A 262 9.17 14.24 18.46
N PRO A 263 9.24 13.21 19.30
CA PRO A 263 9.26 13.36 20.75
C PRO A 263 10.60 14.00 21.15
N ILE A 264 10.64 15.32 21.30
CA ILE A 264 11.79 16.04 21.84
C ILE A 264 11.47 16.32 23.31
N PRO A 265 12.16 15.67 24.28
CA PRO A 265 11.95 15.96 25.69
C PRO A 265 12.25 17.45 25.96
N GLY A 266 11.30 18.16 26.58
CA GLY A 266 11.52 19.52 27.10
C GLY A 266 11.26 20.68 26.14
N LYS A 267 10.84 20.46 24.89
CA LYS A 267 10.36 21.57 24.02
C LYS A 267 8.83 21.63 24.00
N VAL A 268 8.30 22.68 24.62
CA VAL A 268 6.92 23.12 24.45
C VAL A 268 6.69 23.43 22.96
N ARG A 269 5.58 22.98 22.40
CA ARG A 269 5.15 23.28 21.03
C ARG A 269 5.23 24.77 20.73
N MET A 270 6.25 25.21 20.00
CA MET A 270 6.20 26.50 19.35
C MET A 270 5.32 26.35 18.10
N ASN A 271 4.40 27.32 17.91
CA ASN A 271 3.44 27.46 16.81
C ASN A 271 3.99 26.89 15.50
N ARG A 272 3.56 25.71 15.15
CA ARG A 272 3.64 25.23 13.77
C ARG A 272 2.44 25.84 13.06
N SER A 273 2.68 26.53 11.95
CA SER A 273 1.65 26.72 10.93
C SER A 273 1.05 25.33 10.68
N GLU A 274 -0.23 25.17 11.02
CA GLU A 274 -0.94 23.92 10.72
C GLU A 274 -0.77 23.63 9.23
N PRO A 275 -0.41 22.38 8.85
CA PRO A 275 -0.45 21.99 7.45
C PRO A 275 -1.85 22.34 6.96
N VAL A 276 -1.95 23.11 5.89
CA VAL A 276 -3.25 23.45 5.30
C VAL A 276 -3.92 22.11 4.96
N PRO A 277 -5.04 21.74 5.61
CA PRO A 277 -5.69 20.48 5.33
C PRO A 277 -6.03 20.46 3.85
N PHE A 278 -5.86 19.29 3.23
CA PHE A 278 -6.36 19.05 1.90
C PHE A 278 -7.86 19.36 1.90
N GLN A 279 -8.26 20.46 1.27
CA GLN A 279 -9.67 20.74 1.05
C GLN A 279 -10.10 19.89 -0.14
N GLU A 280 -11.20 19.12 0.02
CA GLU A 280 -11.82 18.38 -1.09
C GLU A 280 -12.20 19.27 -2.28
N SER A 281 -12.15 20.59 -2.11
CA SER A 281 -12.36 21.63 -3.12
C SER A 281 -11.11 21.98 -3.93
N ASP A 282 -9.91 21.46 -3.59
CA ASP A 282 -8.74 21.66 -4.45
C ASP A 282 -8.99 20.97 -5.81
N PRO A 283 -8.81 21.69 -6.93
CA PRO A 283 -9.17 21.17 -8.25
C PRO A 283 -8.19 20.08 -8.72
N ILE A 284 -8.20 18.91 -8.04
CA ILE A 284 -7.45 17.71 -8.49
C ILE A 284 -8.09 17.11 -9.75
N SER A 285 -9.33 17.52 -10.08
CA SER A 285 -10.17 16.80 -11.04
C SER A 285 -10.08 17.27 -12.49
N GLU A 286 -9.46 18.40 -12.79
CA GLU A 286 -9.47 18.90 -14.18
C GLU A 286 -8.05 19.21 -14.66
N ASN A 287 -7.54 18.38 -15.61
CA ASN A 287 -6.41 18.63 -16.53
C ASN A 287 -5.28 19.49 -15.95
N LEU A 288 -4.62 19.01 -14.89
CA LEU A 288 -3.44 19.67 -14.39
C LEU A 288 -2.25 19.40 -15.34
N ASN A 289 -2.00 20.32 -16.26
CA ASN A 289 -0.87 20.27 -17.19
C ASN A 289 0.52 20.38 -16.49
N GLY A 290 0.59 20.34 -15.16
CA GLY A 290 1.81 20.52 -14.42
C GLY A 290 1.95 19.62 -13.20
N CYS A 291 2.89 19.97 -12.32
CA CYS A 291 3.09 19.31 -11.04
C CYS A 291 1.84 19.44 -10.16
N SER A 292 1.28 18.33 -9.70
CA SER A 292 0.09 18.32 -8.83
C SER A 292 0.33 18.99 -7.47
N TYR A 293 1.58 18.99 -6.98
CA TYR A 293 1.94 19.58 -5.69
C TYR A 293 2.25 21.09 -5.77
N ARG A 294 2.30 21.72 -6.96
CA ARG A 294 2.77 23.11 -7.18
C ARG A 294 2.07 24.17 -6.31
N PHE A 295 0.79 23.99 -6.02
CA PHE A 295 0.00 24.97 -5.24
C PHE A 295 0.39 25.03 -3.75
N ARG A 296 1.00 23.95 -3.23
CA ARG A 296 1.47 23.83 -1.83
C ARG A 296 3.00 23.90 -1.73
N CYS A 297 3.70 23.86 -2.87
CA CYS A 297 5.14 23.77 -2.93
C CYS A 297 5.80 25.14 -2.73
N SER A 298 6.64 25.27 -1.69
CA SER A 298 7.45 26.49 -1.44
C SER A 298 8.56 26.71 -2.48
N GLU A 299 8.90 25.65 -3.26
CA GLU A 299 9.95 25.66 -4.28
C GLU A 299 9.35 25.65 -5.70
N ALA A 300 8.06 25.99 -5.85
CA ALA A 300 7.42 25.98 -7.16
C ALA A 300 8.04 27.01 -8.10
N THR A 301 8.32 26.57 -9.33
CA THR A 301 8.85 27.37 -10.44
C THR A 301 7.84 27.41 -11.59
N PRO A 302 7.98 28.33 -12.58
CA PRO A 302 7.02 28.42 -13.71
C PRO A 302 6.80 27.09 -14.45
N ILE A 303 7.86 26.29 -14.65
CA ILE A 303 7.77 24.99 -15.33
C ILE A 303 6.85 24.01 -14.60
N CYS A 304 6.69 24.16 -13.27
CA CYS A 304 5.77 23.31 -12.50
C CYS A 304 4.30 23.52 -12.90
N SER A 305 3.96 24.63 -13.56
CA SER A 305 2.62 24.90 -14.08
C SER A 305 2.44 24.41 -15.52
N GLU A 306 3.54 24.21 -16.26
CA GLU A 306 3.54 23.93 -17.70
C GLU A 306 3.56 22.41 -17.99
N SER A 307 4.35 21.65 -17.22
CA SER A 307 4.53 20.23 -17.47
C SER A 307 4.62 19.41 -16.17
N PRO A 308 4.05 18.17 -16.14
CA PRO A 308 4.19 17.27 -15.02
C PRO A 308 5.63 16.73 -14.95
N PRO A 309 6.28 16.75 -13.77
CA PRO A 309 7.60 16.17 -13.61
C PRO A 309 7.57 14.65 -13.79
N GLN A 310 8.61 14.11 -14.42
CA GLN A 310 8.79 12.68 -14.58
C GLN A 310 9.52 12.08 -13.38
N LEU A 311 9.20 10.82 -13.03
CA LEU A 311 9.89 10.09 -11.97
C LEU A 311 11.25 9.58 -12.49
N LEU A 312 12.32 10.36 -12.28
CA LEU A 312 13.66 10.10 -12.78
C LEU A 312 14.64 9.75 -11.65
N PRO A 313 15.68 8.92 -11.91
CA PRO A 313 16.74 8.66 -10.94
C PRO A 313 17.43 9.94 -10.51
N LEU A 314 17.79 10.03 -9.21
CA LEU A 314 18.58 11.15 -8.70
C LEU A 314 20.05 11.03 -9.16
N GLN A 315 20.62 12.15 -9.67
CA GLN A 315 22.00 12.16 -10.19
C GLN A 315 23.04 11.87 -9.10
N SER A 316 22.78 12.35 -7.88
CA SER A 316 23.63 12.10 -6.70
C SER A 316 23.66 10.62 -6.27
N HIS A 317 22.74 9.80 -6.77
CA HIS A 317 22.55 8.39 -6.43
C HIS A 317 22.34 7.53 -7.69
N ALA A 318 23.14 7.77 -8.74
CA ALA A 318 22.96 7.14 -10.06
C ALA A 318 22.95 5.60 -10.04
N GLU A 319 23.57 4.96 -9.04
CA GLU A 319 23.54 3.52 -8.81
C GLU A 319 22.39 3.07 -7.92
N SER A 320 21.70 4.00 -7.24
CA SER A 320 20.58 3.68 -6.35
C SER A 320 19.25 3.62 -7.10
N LYS A 321 18.31 2.86 -6.52
CA LYS A 321 16.94 2.80 -7.04
C LYS A 321 16.11 4.06 -6.69
N TRP A 322 16.74 5.12 -6.18
CA TRP A 322 16.07 6.33 -5.72
C TRP A 322 15.70 7.25 -6.89
N LYS A 323 14.42 7.62 -6.97
CA LYS A 323 13.84 8.44 -8.03
C LYS A 323 12.99 9.55 -7.42
N SER A 324 12.97 10.72 -8.07
CA SER A 324 12.11 11.84 -7.68
C SER A 324 11.43 12.45 -8.92
N ALA A 325 10.16 12.85 -8.75
CA ALA A 325 9.37 13.55 -9.76
C ALA A 325 9.27 15.04 -9.39
N CYS A 326 10.41 15.76 -9.41
CA CYS A 326 10.49 17.17 -9.07
C CYS A 326 11.40 17.93 -10.04
N HIS A 327 10.93 19.06 -10.56
CA HIS A 327 11.72 19.92 -11.45
C HIS A 327 12.90 20.58 -10.72
N ALA A 328 12.79 20.82 -9.41
CA ALA A 328 13.84 21.44 -8.61
C ALA A 328 14.95 20.45 -8.18
N SER A 329 14.74 19.15 -8.30
CA SER A 329 15.73 18.13 -7.86
C SER A 329 16.95 17.98 -8.80
N GLY A 330 17.17 18.91 -9.73
CA GLY A 330 18.34 18.96 -10.61
C GLY A 330 18.38 17.91 -11.75
N ASN A 331 17.38 17.03 -11.83
CA ASN A 331 17.38 15.89 -12.74
C ASN A 331 16.60 16.10 -14.05
N GLN A 332 15.95 17.26 -14.19
CA GLN A 332 15.09 17.52 -15.35
C GLN A 332 15.72 18.61 -16.22
N THR A 333 16.50 18.23 -17.22
CA THR A 333 16.76 19.11 -18.36
C THR A 333 15.45 19.30 -19.13
N PRO A 334 15.05 20.56 -19.47
CA PRO A 334 13.89 20.78 -20.34
C PRO A 334 14.21 20.10 -21.67
N THR A 335 13.43 19.06 -22.02
CA THR A 335 13.41 18.55 -23.39
C THR A 335 12.78 19.63 -24.26
N ASN A 336 13.61 20.42 -24.95
CA ASN A 336 13.15 21.25 -26.06
C ASN A 336 12.58 20.32 -27.14
N HIS A 337 11.25 20.34 -27.26
CA HIS A 337 10.54 19.90 -28.46
C HIS A 337 9.79 21.06 -29.06
#